data_a90a17bc5007b5d9a210acde74dacec1
#
_entry.id   a90a17bc5007b5d9a210acde74dacec1
#
_cell.length_a   1.000
_cell.length_b   1.000
_cell.length_c   1.000
_cell.angle_alpha   90.00
_cell.angle_beta   90.00
_cell.angle_gamma   90.00
#
_symmetry.space_group_name_H-M   'P 1'
#
loop_
_entity.id
_entity.type
_entity.pdbx_description
1 polymer ?
#
loop_
_entity_poly.entity_id
_entity_poly.type
_entity_poly.pdbx_seq_one_letter_code
_entity_poly.pdbx_strand_id
1 'polypeptide(L)'
;MSIRPELLEVLARRALTEDTARPEAVERLHARGGRTAREQVAALVDPGSFVEYGRFVTAAQEDKREIDDLLDRTVADGIVGGLATIDGRACAVLSYDYLVMAGTQGMRGHRKTDRLLDVVERLALPTVFFAAGGGGRPGDTDIPLVSALDVPTFAAWARLSGKVPRIAVVEGPCFAGNAVIAGCSDLVVATPRASLGMGGPAMIAGGGLGDFTAAEVGPLDVMEANGVVDVGVDDDGALGAVGTARRLLGYFLGPEESWVAPDQGVLREAVPEGERTSYDLLPVVETLCDEDSVTVLRPGFAPELVTALGRIEGRTVGVIGNDTRHSAGAITADAGDKAARFLQLCDAYGFPVVSLVDTPGMMVGPDAERTGMVRHTSRLLVAGAQLQVPLVGVVLRRGYGLGAQAMLGGSTHQPLMTLAWPGAHLGAMGLEGAVRLSMRRELEAIEDEAEREQQVRELTAYAQAHSTALNVARHFEIDDVIDPAETRQVVAALISAAARDGRLVGSGRTVDTW
;
A
#
# COMPACT_ATOMS: atom_id res chain seq x y z
N MET A 1 44.44 4.80 31.40
CA MET A 1 44.94 5.25 30.08
C MET A 1 44.35 6.61 29.81
N SER A 2 45.16 7.63 29.49
CA SER A 2 44.62 8.92 29.07
C SER A 2 44.03 8.80 27.67
N ILE A 3 42.81 9.34 27.49
CA ILE A 3 42.15 9.39 26.19
C ILE A 3 42.95 10.39 25.32
N ARG A 4 43.22 10.04 24.06
CA ARG A 4 43.92 10.91 23.12
C ARG A 4 43.07 12.16 22.80
N PRO A 5 43.66 13.34 22.61
CA PRO A 5 42.95 14.58 22.32
C PRO A 5 42.02 14.48 21.11
N GLU A 6 42.43 13.82 20.02
CA GLU A 6 41.63 13.64 18.81
C GLU A 6 40.37 12.80 19.06
N LEU A 7 40.47 11.82 19.96
CA LEU A 7 39.29 11.02 20.35
C LEU A 7 38.35 11.85 21.22
N LEU A 8 38.87 12.71 22.11
CA LEU A 8 38.03 13.61 22.90
C LEU A 8 37.26 14.57 22.00
N GLU A 9 37.89 15.11 20.94
CA GLU A 9 37.22 15.96 19.97
C GLU A 9 36.09 15.21 19.24
N VAL A 10 36.34 13.97 18.77
CA VAL A 10 35.31 13.14 18.11
C VAL A 10 34.16 12.87 19.06
N LEU A 11 34.42 12.52 20.33
CA LEU A 11 33.38 12.26 21.32
C LEU A 11 32.55 13.53 21.61
N ALA A 12 33.22 14.69 21.75
CA ALA A 12 32.52 15.96 21.93
C ALA A 12 31.62 16.32 20.74
N ARG A 13 32.11 16.17 19.51
CA ARG A 13 31.31 16.39 18.31
C ARG A 13 30.16 15.40 18.16
N ARG A 14 30.37 14.13 18.57
CA ARG A 14 29.29 13.14 18.64
C ARG A 14 28.18 13.56 19.61
N ALA A 15 28.55 14.04 20.79
CA ALA A 15 27.57 14.51 21.77
C ALA A 15 26.69 15.64 21.24
N LEU A 16 27.24 16.56 20.42
CA LEU A 16 26.46 17.62 19.78
C LEU A 16 25.41 17.09 18.77
N THR A 17 25.58 15.88 18.26
CA THR A 17 24.62 15.30 17.32
C THR A 17 23.44 14.60 18.01
N GLU A 18 23.47 14.43 19.32
CA GLU A 18 22.41 13.78 20.10
C GLU A 18 21.31 14.77 20.48
N ASP A 19 20.10 14.26 20.72
CA ASP A 19 18.95 15.08 21.14
C ASP A 19 19.18 15.80 22.48
N THR A 20 19.97 15.21 23.35
CA THR A 20 20.39 15.80 24.64
C THR A 20 21.14 17.12 24.49
N ALA A 21 21.74 17.40 23.34
CA ALA A 21 22.38 18.68 23.04
C ALA A 21 21.40 19.79 22.65
N ARG A 22 20.14 19.43 22.34
CA ARG A 22 19.10 20.35 21.84
C ARG A 22 17.81 20.29 22.68
N PRO A 23 17.86 20.28 24.04
CA PRO A 23 16.73 19.95 24.90
C PRO A 23 15.50 20.84 24.68
N GLU A 24 15.69 22.16 24.54
CA GLU A 24 14.57 23.08 24.31
C GLU A 24 13.87 22.86 22.95
N ALA A 25 14.61 22.49 21.91
CA ALA A 25 14.03 22.21 20.60
C ALA A 25 13.26 20.90 20.62
N VAL A 26 13.80 19.88 21.27
CA VAL A 26 13.15 18.58 21.48
C VAL A 26 11.87 18.76 22.29
N GLU A 27 11.89 19.51 23.41
CA GLU A 27 10.72 19.77 24.24
C GLU A 27 9.60 20.47 23.44
N ARG A 28 9.95 21.50 22.62
CA ARG A 28 8.97 22.15 21.74
C ARG A 28 8.37 21.20 20.69
N LEU A 29 9.15 20.25 20.18
CA LEU A 29 8.66 19.26 19.24
C LEU A 29 7.71 18.27 19.94
N HIS A 30 8.08 17.76 21.12
CA HIS A 30 7.24 16.87 21.95
C HIS A 30 5.93 17.54 22.38
N ALA A 31 5.98 18.82 22.74
CA ALA A 31 4.77 19.59 23.10
C ALA A 31 3.75 19.69 21.96
N ARG A 32 4.19 19.44 20.71
CA ARG A 32 3.32 19.36 19.52
C ARG A 32 3.02 17.91 19.10
N GLY A 33 3.35 16.93 19.96
CA GLY A 33 3.18 15.51 19.68
C GLY A 33 4.17 14.93 18.66
N GLY A 34 5.23 15.66 18.28
CA GLY A 34 6.25 15.18 17.35
C GLY A 34 7.32 14.33 18.01
N ARG A 35 8.04 13.55 17.22
CA ARG A 35 9.24 12.78 17.59
C ARG A 35 10.45 13.28 16.83
N THR A 36 11.63 13.23 17.45
CA THR A 36 12.88 13.53 16.75
C THR A 36 13.23 12.42 15.75
N ALA A 37 14.08 12.72 14.78
CA ALA A 37 14.57 11.73 13.84
C ALA A 37 15.28 10.56 14.54
N ARG A 38 15.98 10.82 15.65
CA ARG A 38 16.67 9.79 16.44
C ARG A 38 15.68 8.91 17.20
N GLU A 39 14.62 9.50 17.76
CA GLU A 39 13.54 8.76 18.41
C GLU A 39 12.77 7.88 17.44
N GLN A 40 12.49 8.38 16.22
CA GLN A 40 11.86 7.58 15.17
C GLN A 40 12.71 6.36 14.78
N VAL A 41 14.01 6.59 14.56
CA VAL A 41 14.97 5.51 14.26
C VAL A 41 15.06 4.53 15.42
N ALA A 42 15.24 5.02 16.65
CA ALA A 42 15.38 4.17 17.83
C ALA A 42 14.13 3.33 18.13
N ALA A 43 12.94 3.87 17.87
CA ALA A 43 11.67 3.15 18.02
C ALA A 43 11.46 2.07 16.95
N LEU A 44 12.02 2.27 15.74
CA LEU A 44 11.84 1.35 14.62
C LEU A 44 12.77 0.15 14.68
N VAL A 45 14.05 0.34 15.02
CA VAL A 45 15.11 -0.67 14.87
C VAL A 45 15.38 -1.44 16.16
N ASP A 46 16.05 -2.57 16.03
CA ASP A 46 16.49 -3.35 17.19
C ASP A 46 17.52 -2.55 18.02
N PRO A 47 17.44 -2.58 19.36
CA PRO A 47 18.35 -1.84 20.22
C PRO A 47 19.83 -2.11 19.91
N GLY A 48 20.62 -1.05 19.68
CA GLY A 48 22.05 -1.14 19.42
C GLY A 48 22.45 -1.60 18.03
N SER A 49 21.49 -1.85 17.12
CA SER A 49 21.78 -2.30 15.75
C SER A 49 22.12 -1.17 14.77
N PHE A 50 21.75 0.08 15.10
CA PHE A 50 21.86 1.20 14.17
C PHE A 50 23.31 1.68 13.95
N VAL A 51 23.74 1.67 12.69
CA VAL A 51 25.03 2.18 12.22
C VAL A 51 24.80 3.39 11.33
N GLU A 52 25.01 4.58 11.87
CA GLU A 52 24.72 5.84 11.21
C GLU A 52 25.78 6.21 10.15
N TYR A 53 25.33 6.69 9.01
CA TYR A 53 26.14 7.27 7.94
C TYR A 53 26.12 8.80 8.01
N GLY A 54 27.30 9.43 7.85
CA GLY A 54 27.40 10.87 7.70
C GLY A 54 26.92 11.68 8.92
N ARG A 55 27.13 11.21 10.13
CA ARG A 55 26.75 11.87 11.41
C ARG A 55 27.29 13.29 11.53
N PHE A 56 28.51 13.57 11.02
CA PHE A 56 29.19 14.86 11.15
C PHE A 56 28.96 15.83 9.99
N VAL A 57 28.06 15.46 9.06
CA VAL A 57 27.72 16.35 7.96
C VAL A 57 26.94 17.56 8.49
N THR A 58 27.28 18.76 8.02
CA THR A 58 26.59 20.02 8.29
C THR A 58 26.02 20.60 7.01
N ALA A 59 25.10 21.55 7.09
CA ALA A 59 24.60 22.26 5.91
C ALA A 59 25.70 22.97 5.13
N ALA A 60 25.54 23.09 3.83
CA ALA A 60 26.47 23.80 2.95
C ALA A 60 26.27 25.34 3.03
N GLN A 61 26.51 25.92 4.21
CA GLN A 61 26.25 27.33 4.54
C GLN A 61 27.44 28.01 5.24
N GLU A 62 28.66 27.54 5.00
CA GLU A 62 29.90 28.11 5.60
C GLU A 62 30.17 29.55 5.18
N ASP A 63 29.66 29.95 4.00
CA ASP A 63 29.72 31.37 3.56
C ASP A 63 28.81 32.32 4.39
N LYS A 64 27.82 31.75 5.11
CA LYS A 64 26.84 32.54 5.87
C LYS A 64 26.90 32.33 7.37
N ARG A 65 27.53 31.26 7.83
CA ARG A 65 27.49 30.81 9.22
C ARG A 65 28.85 30.39 9.71
N GLU A 66 29.15 30.74 10.94
CA GLU A 66 30.31 30.19 11.62
C GLU A 66 30.17 28.70 11.86
N ILE A 67 31.30 27.99 11.95
CA ILE A 67 31.33 26.53 12.09
C ILE A 67 30.59 26.03 13.34
N ASP A 68 30.67 26.77 14.44
CA ASP A 68 29.98 26.39 15.69
C ASP A 68 28.48 26.49 15.55
N ASP A 69 27.94 27.50 14.84
CA ASP A 69 26.51 27.61 14.52
C ASP A 69 26.03 26.47 13.59
N LEU A 70 26.87 26.07 12.62
CA LEU A 70 26.55 24.91 11.76
C LEU A 70 26.52 23.61 12.52
N LEU A 71 27.46 23.37 13.43
CA LEU A 71 27.54 22.17 14.27
C LEU A 71 26.34 22.06 15.22
N ASP A 72 25.83 23.17 15.74
CA ASP A 72 24.70 23.24 16.65
C ASP A 72 23.36 23.10 15.90
N ARG A 73 23.17 23.85 14.80
CA ARG A 73 21.86 24.00 14.15
C ARG A 73 21.61 23.12 12.93
N THR A 74 22.68 22.51 12.37
CA THR A 74 22.56 21.74 11.12
C THR A 74 23.05 20.31 11.24
N VAL A 75 22.77 19.71 12.40
CA VAL A 75 23.16 18.35 12.75
C VAL A 75 22.83 17.37 11.64
N ALA A 76 23.83 16.60 11.20
CA ALA A 76 23.72 15.59 10.15
C ALA A 76 23.11 16.11 8.83
N ASP A 77 23.16 17.42 8.59
CA ASP A 77 22.49 18.16 7.52
C ASP A 77 20.97 17.83 7.41
N GLY A 78 20.34 17.63 8.56
CA GLY A 78 18.89 17.41 8.64
C GLY A 78 18.40 16.03 8.21
N ILE A 79 19.32 15.05 8.07
CA ILE A 79 18.91 13.67 7.80
C ILE A 79 19.71 12.68 8.64
N VAL A 80 19.03 11.88 9.45
CA VAL A 80 19.58 10.74 10.19
C VAL A 80 19.34 9.49 9.37
N GLY A 81 20.37 8.74 9.00
CA GLY A 81 20.18 7.55 8.18
C GLY A 81 21.34 6.57 8.34
N GLY A 82 21.03 5.29 8.14
CA GLY A 82 21.99 4.22 8.32
C GLY A 82 21.42 2.84 8.09
N LEU A 83 22.22 1.85 8.43
CA LEU A 83 21.86 0.44 8.42
C LEU A 83 21.50 -0.01 9.84
N ALA A 84 20.55 -0.95 9.93
CA ALA A 84 20.10 -1.50 11.20
C ALA A 84 19.53 -2.91 11.00
N THR A 85 18.98 -3.48 12.06
CA THR A 85 18.11 -4.64 11.99
C THR A 85 16.71 -4.32 12.53
N ILE A 86 15.71 -5.00 12.00
CA ILE A 86 14.35 -5.07 12.53
C ILE A 86 14.03 -6.56 12.68
N ASP A 87 13.71 -7.00 13.89
CA ASP A 87 13.48 -8.42 14.22
C ASP A 87 14.64 -9.32 13.74
N GLY A 88 15.89 -8.86 13.96
CA GLY A 88 17.13 -9.53 13.55
C GLY A 88 17.46 -9.49 12.07
N ARG A 89 16.65 -8.86 11.23
CA ARG A 89 16.81 -8.82 9.76
C ARG A 89 17.33 -7.46 9.31
N ALA A 90 18.31 -7.46 8.40
CA ALA A 90 18.97 -6.25 7.93
C ALA A 90 18.00 -5.34 7.15
N CYS A 91 18.06 -4.05 7.44
CA CYS A 91 17.30 -3.00 6.78
C CYS A 91 18.10 -1.70 6.71
N ALA A 92 17.60 -0.75 5.94
CA ALA A 92 18.05 0.63 5.98
C ALA A 92 16.93 1.53 6.54
N VAL A 93 17.36 2.58 7.23
CA VAL A 93 16.45 3.57 7.80
C VAL A 93 16.98 4.96 7.50
N LEU A 94 16.08 5.85 7.05
CA LEU A 94 16.34 7.27 6.86
C LEU A 94 15.23 8.06 7.54
N SER A 95 15.61 9.19 8.16
CA SER A 95 14.64 10.09 8.79
C SER A 95 15.09 11.55 8.61
N TYR A 96 14.23 12.37 8.04
CA TYR A 96 14.45 13.81 8.03
C TYR A 96 14.24 14.39 9.44
N ASP A 97 15.23 15.15 9.91
CA ASP A 97 15.17 15.81 11.21
C ASP A 97 14.43 17.16 11.10
N TYR A 98 13.18 17.17 11.54
CA TYR A 98 12.36 18.39 11.50
C TYR A 98 12.93 19.52 12.37
N LEU A 99 13.78 19.22 13.36
CA LEU A 99 14.50 20.21 14.15
C LEU A 99 15.58 20.96 13.35
N VAL A 100 16.02 20.42 12.22
CA VAL A 100 16.99 21.04 11.34
C VAL A 100 16.26 21.67 10.16
N MET A 101 16.07 22.99 10.23
CA MET A 101 15.45 23.78 9.14
C MET A 101 14.15 23.16 8.61
N ALA A 102 13.28 22.70 9.52
CA ALA A 102 11.99 22.05 9.22
C ALA A 102 12.10 20.83 8.29
N GLY A 103 13.14 20.02 8.43
CA GLY A 103 13.36 18.82 7.62
C GLY A 103 13.59 19.08 6.13
N THR A 104 14.03 20.29 5.77
CA THR A 104 14.32 20.64 4.37
C THR A 104 15.55 19.92 3.84
N GLN A 105 15.53 19.60 2.56
CA GLN A 105 16.57 18.84 1.87
C GLN A 105 17.72 19.76 1.45
N GLY A 106 18.89 19.63 2.12
CA GLY A 106 20.11 20.34 1.79
C GLY A 106 21.00 19.54 0.83
N MET A 107 21.95 20.22 0.19
CA MET A 107 22.82 19.60 -0.82
C MET A 107 23.73 18.51 -0.25
N ARG A 108 24.27 18.70 0.96
CA ARG A 108 25.08 17.66 1.61
C ARG A 108 24.20 16.52 2.15
N GLY A 109 22.97 16.83 2.56
CA GLY A 109 21.94 15.85 2.90
C GLY A 109 21.59 14.96 1.71
N HIS A 110 21.44 15.53 0.51
CA HIS A 110 21.26 14.75 -0.72
C HIS A 110 22.44 13.80 -0.98
N ARG A 111 23.68 14.28 -0.92
CA ARG A 111 24.88 13.43 -1.11
C ARG A 111 24.93 12.27 -0.12
N LYS A 112 24.53 12.52 1.13
CA LYS A 112 24.44 11.50 2.17
C LYS A 112 23.36 10.47 1.85
N THR A 113 22.17 10.93 1.44
CA THR A 113 21.06 10.09 1.02
C THR A 113 21.46 9.23 -0.19
N ASP A 114 22.04 9.84 -1.22
CA ASP A 114 22.48 9.14 -2.44
C ASP A 114 23.51 8.05 -2.14
N ARG A 115 24.45 8.33 -1.22
CA ARG A 115 25.42 7.34 -0.76
C ARG A 115 24.74 6.16 -0.06
N LEU A 116 23.71 6.42 0.75
CA LEU A 116 23.00 5.36 1.46
C LEU A 116 22.11 4.56 0.51
N LEU A 117 21.43 5.22 -0.45
CA LEU A 117 20.64 4.56 -1.47
C LEU A 117 21.48 3.65 -2.38
N ASP A 118 22.72 4.02 -2.70
CA ASP A 118 23.67 3.14 -3.39
C ASP A 118 23.98 1.87 -2.57
N VAL A 119 24.13 1.99 -1.26
CA VAL A 119 24.29 0.82 -0.37
C VAL A 119 23.03 -0.03 -0.32
N VAL A 120 21.86 0.60 -0.21
CA VAL A 120 20.55 -0.07 -0.23
C VAL A 120 20.38 -0.90 -1.51
N GLU A 121 20.68 -0.32 -2.68
CA GLU A 121 20.56 -1.03 -3.97
C GLU A 121 21.51 -2.22 -4.04
N ARG A 122 22.79 -2.03 -3.66
CA ARG A 122 23.80 -3.10 -3.72
C ARG A 122 23.54 -4.26 -2.77
N LEU A 123 22.95 -3.99 -1.61
CA LEU A 123 22.68 -5.00 -0.58
C LEU A 123 21.23 -5.50 -0.61
N ALA A 124 20.40 -4.95 -1.50
CA ALA A 124 18.96 -5.22 -1.61
C ALA A 124 18.24 -5.08 -0.26
N LEU A 125 18.48 -3.98 0.47
CA LEU A 125 17.94 -3.79 1.81
C LEU A 125 16.54 -3.18 1.80
N PRO A 126 15.56 -3.80 2.43
CA PRO A 126 14.29 -3.17 2.74
C PRO A 126 14.51 -1.85 3.49
N THR A 127 13.76 -0.81 3.15
CA THR A 127 14.04 0.54 3.63
C THR A 127 12.79 1.22 4.18
N VAL A 128 12.91 1.82 5.37
CA VAL A 128 11.90 2.71 5.94
C VAL A 128 12.42 4.15 5.90
N PHE A 129 11.59 5.07 5.39
CA PHE A 129 11.93 6.47 5.27
C PHE A 129 10.90 7.36 5.98
N PHE A 130 11.27 7.98 7.09
CA PHE A 130 10.48 9.04 7.73
C PHE A 130 10.63 10.31 6.92
N ALA A 131 9.60 10.63 6.13
CA ALA A 131 9.70 11.59 5.04
C ALA A 131 9.20 13.00 5.37
N ALA A 132 8.73 13.28 6.59
CA ALA A 132 8.23 14.61 6.96
C ALA A 132 9.28 15.70 6.79
N GLY A 133 8.95 16.78 6.08
CA GLY A 133 9.86 17.89 5.83
C GLY A 133 9.35 18.90 4.80
N GLY A 134 10.01 20.04 4.75
CA GLY A 134 9.59 21.23 3.99
C GLY A 134 10.00 21.29 2.52
N GLY A 135 10.59 20.23 1.95
CA GLY A 135 11.08 20.23 0.57
C GLY A 135 12.52 20.72 0.43
N GLY A 136 12.90 21.17 -0.76
CA GLY A 136 14.26 21.64 -1.06
C GLY A 136 14.64 22.87 -0.24
N ARG A 137 15.91 22.94 0.18
CA ARG A 137 16.46 24.05 0.95
C ARG A 137 17.10 25.08 0.02
N PRO A 138 16.58 26.31 -0.09
CA PRO A 138 17.13 27.32 -0.99
C PRO A 138 18.35 28.07 -0.41
N GLY A 139 18.78 27.74 0.80
CA GLY A 139 19.77 28.53 1.55
C GLY A 139 21.20 28.04 1.50
N ASP A 140 21.49 26.91 0.87
CA ASP A 140 22.85 26.36 0.76
C ASP A 140 23.67 27.15 -0.27
N THR A 141 24.80 27.71 0.14
CA THR A 141 25.57 28.70 -0.65
C THR A 141 26.96 28.27 -0.99
N ASP A 142 27.53 27.31 -0.27
CA ASP A 142 28.94 26.87 -0.48
C ASP A 142 29.13 26.05 -1.76
N ILE A 143 28.04 25.71 -2.42
CA ILE A 143 28.03 24.95 -3.66
C ILE A 143 27.47 25.85 -4.75
N PRO A 144 28.21 26.10 -5.83
CA PRO A 144 27.72 26.93 -6.93
C PRO A 144 26.54 26.20 -7.61
N LEU A 145 25.32 26.65 -7.32
CA LEU A 145 24.09 26.13 -7.89
C LEU A 145 23.54 27.12 -8.89
N VAL A 146 23.18 26.64 -10.08
CA VAL A 146 22.43 27.43 -11.07
C VAL A 146 20.97 27.02 -11.06
N SER A 147 20.68 25.74 -11.22
CA SER A 147 19.31 25.21 -11.29
C SER A 147 18.96 24.27 -10.15
N ALA A 148 19.95 23.67 -9.49
CA ALA A 148 19.79 22.60 -8.50
C ALA A 148 19.00 21.36 -9.03
N LEU A 149 19.00 21.12 -10.35
CA LEU A 149 18.29 20.00 -10.97
C LEU A 149 19.16 18.74 -11.14
N ASP A 150 20.46 18.81 -10.83
CA ASP A 150 21.42 17.72 -10.94
C ASP A 150 21.49 16.83 -9.68
N VAL A 151 20.39 16.77 -8.92
CA VAL A 151 20.27 15.94 -7.71
C VAL A 151 19.75 14.55 -8.08
N PRO A 152 20.53 13.48 -7.91
CA PRO A 152 20.13 12.12 -8.31
C PRO A 152 19.18 11.43 -7.34
N THR A 153 18.94 11.94 -6.14
CA THR A 153 18.23 11.29 -5.03
C THR A 153 16.88 10.73 -5.45
N PHE A 154 16.06 11.53 -6.16
CA PHE A 154 14.72 11.10 -6.56
C PHE A 154 14.78 9.97 -7.57
N ALA A 155 15.67 10.06 -8.55
CA ALA A 155 15.89 9.00 -9.53
C ALA A 155 16.45 7.73 -8.87
N ALA A 156 17.38 7.88 -7.90
CA ALA A 156 17.92 6.75 -7.14
C ALA A 156 16.83 6.05 -6.32
N TRP A 157 15.97 6.81 -5.63
CA TRP A 157 14.86 6.27 -4.87
C TRP A 157 13.82 5.56 -5.77
N ALA A 158 13.43 6.20 -6.88
CA ALA A 158 12.48 5.63 -7.83
C ALA A 158 12.98 4.34 -8.48
N ARG A 159 14.29 4.24 -8.82
CA ARG A 159 14.90 3.02 -9.39
C ARG A 159 14.86 1.79 -8.50
N LEU A 160 14.62 1.97 -7.20
CA LEU A 160 14.48 0.87 -6.24
C LEU A 160 13.10 0.19 -6.33
N SER A 161 12.14 0.75 -7.08
CA SER A 161 10.81 0.17 -7.27
C SER A 161 10.89 -1.27 -7.77
N GLY A 162 10.20 -2.18 -7.09
CA GLY A 162 10.20 -3.61 -7.38
C GLY A 162 11.49 -4.35 -7.01
N LYS A 163 12.58 -3.65 -6.65
CA LYS A 163 13.85 -4.26 -6.27
C LYS A 163 14.00 -4.44 -4.77
N VAL A 164 13.61 -3.45 -4.00
CA VAL A 164 13.63 -3.48 -2.53
C VAL A 164 12.35 -2.84 -1.98
N PRO A 165 11.77 -3.40 -0.92
CA PRO A 165 10.60 -2.81 -0.27
C PRO A 165 10.93 -1.43 0.31
N ARG A 166 10.05 -0.47 0.05
CA ARG A 166 10.19 0.92 0.47
C ARG A 166 8.92 1.39 1.17
N ILE A 167 9.06 1.69 2.46
CA ILE A 167 7.94 2.19 3.28
C ILE A 167 8.25 3.63 3.67
N ALA A 168 7.37 4.55 3.31
CA ALA A 168 7.42 5.91 3.81
C ALA A 168 6.54 6.07 5.04
N VAL A 169 7.03 6.79 6.04
CA VAL A 169 6.28 7.19 7.24
C VAL A 169 6.19 8.70 7.28
N VAL A 170 4.98 9.23 7.40
CA VAL A 170 4.70 10.67 7.41
C VAL A 170 3.98 11.04 8.71
N GLU A 171 4.72 11.65 9.64
CA GLU A 171 4.21 12.07 10.96
C GLU A 171 4.05 13.59 11.09
N GLY A 172 4.09 14.33 9.99
CA GLY A 172 3.98 15.79 9.96
C GLY A 172 3.91 16.34 8.55
N PRO A 173 4.15 17.65 8.35
CA PRO A 173 4.18 18.25 7.03
C PRO A 173 5.23 17.60 6.12
N CYS A 174 4.83 17.25 4.89
CA CYS A 174 5.64 16.54 3.92
C CYS A 174 5.41 17.16 2.53
N PHE A 175 6.32 18.01 2.09
CA PHE A 175 6.11 18.83 0.90
C PHE A 175 7.24 18.68 -0.12
N ALA A 176 6.92 18.94 -1.39
CA ALA A 176 7.84 18.95 -2.52
C ALA A 176 8.70 17.67 -2.57
N GLY A 177 10.03 17.78 -2.53
CA GLY A 177 10.93 16.63 -2.59
C GLY A 177 10.70 15.58 -1.51
N ASN A 178 10.26 15.97 -0.30
CA ASN A 178 9.87 15.05 0.75
C ASN A 178 8.61 14.25 0.35
N ALA A 179 7.61 14.92 -0.22
CA ALA A 179 6.41 14.26 -0.73
C ALA A 179 6.70 13.34 -1.92
N VAL A 180 7.66 13.69 -2.79
CA VAL A 180 8.13 12.81 -3.87
C VAL A 180 8.74 11.51 -3.31
N ILE A 181 9.55 11.59 -2.24
CA ILE A 181 10.06 10.39 -1.56
C ILE A 181 8.90 9.52 -1.06
N ALA A 182 7.92 10.11 -0.38
CA ALA A 182 6.75 9.37 0.08
C ALA A 182 5.97 8.75 -1.09
N GLY A 183 5.61 9.55 -2.10
CA GLY A 183 4.81 9.10 -3.24
C GLY A 183 5.50 8.06 -4.14
N CYS A 184 6.84 8.03 -4.18
CA CYS A 184 7.60 6.99 -4.89
C CYS A 184 7.81 5.72 -4.07
N SER A 185 7.34 5.66 -2.82
CA SER A 185 7.44 4.46 -1.97
C SER A 185 6.41 3.41 -2.34
N ASP A 186 6.65 2.16 -1.94
CA ASP A 186 5.71 1.07 -2.20
C ASP A 186 4.47 1.18 -1.29
N LEU A 187 4.69 1.63 -0.03
CA LEU A 187 3.62 1.84 0.95
C LEU A 187 3.87 3.15 1.72
N VAL A 188 2.79 3.88 1.98
CA VAL A 188 2.80 5.13 2.75
C VAL A 188 1.96 4.97 4.00
N VAL A 189 2.59 5.13 5.16
CA VAL A 189 1.94 5.20 6.48
C VAL A 189 1.88 6.66 6.92
N ALA A 190 0.73 7.13 7.35
CA ALA A 190 0.58 8.53 7.78
C ALA A 190 -0.24 8.66 9.06
N THR A 191 0.08 9.69 9.87
CA THR A 191 -0.63 10.05 11.10
C THR A 191 -1.57 11.23 10.87
N PRO A 192 -2.50 11.53 11.80
CA PRO A 192 -3.40 12.68 11.70
C PRO A 192 -2.70 14.04 11.55
N ARG A 193 -1.40 14.12 11.94
CA ARG A 193 -0.61 15.34 11.77
C ARG A 193 0.06 15.45 10.40
N ALA A 194 -0.03 14.41 9.58
CA ALA A 194 0.50 14.42 8.24
C ALA A 194 -0.24 15.42 7.36
N SER A 195 0.53 16.08 6.51
CA SER A 195 0.00 16.83 5.39
C SER A 195 0.95 16.63 4.21
N LEU A 196 0.45 16.08 3.12
CA LEU A 196 1.25 15.78 1.94
C LEU A 196 0.87 16.71 0.78
N GLY A 197 1.89 17.23 0.08
CA GLY A 197 1.63 18.07 -1.09
C GLY A 197 2.88 18.33 -1.93
N MET A 198 2.69 18.58 -3.22
CA MET A 198 3.80 18.91 -4.14
C MET A 198 4.41 20.30 -3.86
N GLY A 199 3.71 21.15 -3.11
CA GLY A 199 4.21 22.44 -2.64
C GLY A 199 3.65 22.75 -1.27
N GLY A 200 4.50 23.28 -0.38
CA GLY A 200 4.08 23.76 0.94
C GLY A 200 3.47 25.16 0.89
N PRO A 201 2.93 25.66 2.04
CA PRO A 201 2.26 26.95 2.14
C PRO A 201 3.04 28.12 1.52
N ALA A 202 4.33 28.20 1.80
CA ALA A 202 5.19 29.28 1.26
C ALA A 202 5.31 29.27 -0.28
N MET A 203 5.32 28.09 -0.90
CA MET A 203 5.35 27.96 -2.34
C MET A 203 4.00 28.34 -2.96
N ILE A 204 2.90 27.95 -2.33
CA ILE A 204 1.52 28.28 -2.77
C ILE A 204 1.31 29.79 -2.71
N ALA A 205 1.64 30.42 -1.59
CA ALA A 205 1.55 31.87 -1.41
C ALA A 205 2.48 32.63 -2.40
N GLY A 206 3.72 32.17 -2.56
CA GLY A 206 4.67 32.75 -3.53
C GLY A 206 4.22 32.63 -4.99
N GLY A 207 3.43 31.61 -5.33
CA GLY A 207 2.79 31.43 -6.62
C GLY A 207 1.49 32.24 -6.81
N GLY A 208 1.05 32.99 -5.81
CA GLY A 208 -0.19 33.77 -5.85
C GLY A 208 -1.47 32.91 -5.83
N LEU A 209 -1.40 31.70 -5.32
CA LEU A 209 -2.51 30.73 -5.29
C LEU A 209 -3.34 30.79 -3.99
N GLY A 210 -3.00 31.70 -3.07
CA GLY A 210 -3.66 31.91 -1.78
C GLY A 210 -2.75 31.60 -0.60
N ASP A 211 -3.28 31.87 0.61
CA ASP A 211 -2.62 31.61 1.87
C ASP A 211 -3.28 30.42 2.56
N PHE A 212 -2.50 29.38 2.85
CA PHE A 212 -2.97 28.15 3.47
C PHE A 212 -2.03 27.75 4.61
N THR A 213 -2.57 27.09 5.61
CA THR A 213 -1.76 26.39 6.63
C THR A 213 -1.26 25.05 6.07
N ALA A 214 -0.22 24.48 6.68
CA ALA A 214 0.26 23.16 6.30
C ALA A 214 -0.85 22.09 6.35
N ALA A 215 -1.71 22.14 7.37
CA ALA A 215 -2.82 21.19 7.55
C ALA A 215 -3.93 21.30 6.47
N GLU A 216 -4.03 22.43 5.78
CA GLU A 216 -5.03 22.61 4.72
C GLU A 216 -4.55 22.16 3.33
N VAL A 217 -3.24 21.93 3.14
CA VAL A 217 -2.70 21.59 1.81
C VAL A 217 -3.07 20.16 1.40
N GLY A 218 -2.91 19.21 2.30
CA GLY A 218 -3.21 17.81 2.01
C GLY A 218 -3.33 16.99 3.28
N PRO A 219 -4.41 17.20 4.05
CA PRO A 219 -4.63 16.49 5.31
C PRO A 219 -4.89 15.01 5.10
N LEU A 220 -4.71 14.21 6.16
CA LEU A 220 -4.76 12.75 6.12
C LEU A 220 -6.05 12.22 5.49
N ASP A 221 -7.20 12.73 5.89
CA ASP A 221 -8.51 12.28 5.39
C ASP A 221 -8.65 12.43 3.86
N VAL A 222 -8.13 13.54 3.31
CA VAL A 222 -8.09 13.76 1.86
C VAL A 222 -7.09 12.79 1.20
N MET A 223 -5.93 12.56 1.81
CA MET A 223 -4.89 11.69 1.26
C MET A 223 -5.25 10.20 1.34
N GLU A 224 -6.06 9.79 2.31
CA GLU A 224 -6.66 8.45 2.36
C GLU A 224 -7.78 8.29 1.32
N ALA A 225 -8.66 9.28 1.21
CA ALA A 225 -9.78 9.22 0.28
C ALA A 225 -9.34 9.22 -1.21
N ASN A 226 -8.20 9.83 -1.52
CA ASN A 226 -7.64 9.85 -2.88
C ASN A 226 -6.54 8.79 -3.14
N GLY A 227 -6.28 7.88 -2.19
CA GLY A 227 -5.38 6.74 -2.36
C GLY A 227 -3.88 7.05 -2.27
N VAL A 228 -3.48 8.25 -1.86
CA VAL A 228 -2.05 8.61 -1.64
C VAL A 228 -1.48 7.91 -0.41
N VAL A 229 -2.28 7.76 0.65
CA VAL A 229 -1.90 7.06 1.88
C VAL A 229 -2.46 5.64 1.86
N ASP A 230 -1.59 4.66 2.09
CA ASP A 230 -1.98 3.24 2.14
C ASP A 230 -2.55 2.87 3.51
N VAL A 231 -1.99 3.40 4.61
CA VAL A 231 -2.45 3.14 5.99
C VAL A 231 -2.39 4.42 6.82
N GLY A 232 -3.54 4.96 7.19
CA GLY A 232 -3.66 6.00 8.20
C GLY A 232 -3.71 5.39 9.60
N VAL A 233 -2.95 5.93 10.54
CA VAL A 233 -2.83 5.40 11.90
C VAL A 233 -2.69 6.52 12.93
N ASP A 234 -3.10 6.25 14.16
CA ASP A 234 -2.79 7.11 15.29
C ASP A 234 -1.29 7.04 15.64
N ASP A 235 -0.80 8.02 16.41
CA ASP A 235 0.62 8.10 16.77
C ASP A 235 1.05 7.09 17.86
N ASP A 236 0.11 6.42 18.52
CA ASP A 236 0.33 5.71 19.77
C ASP A 236 0.61 4.20 19.62
N GLY A 237 1.63 3.73 20.37
CA GLY A 237 1.88 2.33 20.68
C GLY A 237 2.19 1.42 19.49
N ALA A 238 1.84 0.15 19.65
CA ALA A 238 2.10 -0.90 18.63
C ALA A 238 1.30 -0.71 17.34
N LEU A 239 0.18 0.01 17.40
CA LEU A 239 -0.66 0.38 16.25
C LEU A 239 -0.31 1.76 15.69
N GLY A 240 0.66 2.46 16.26
CA GLY A 240 1.15 3.74 15.76
C GLY A 240 1.97 3.59 14.46
N ALA A 241 2.40 4.73 13.91
CA ALA A 241 3.10 4.77 12.63
C ALA A 241 4.35 3.88 12.56
N VAL A 242 5.14 3.85 13.64
CA VAL A 242 6.35 3.01 13.72
C VAL A 242 6.01 1.53 13.79
N GLY A 243 5.04 1.16 14.64
CA GLY A 243 4.58 -0.23 14.76
C GLY A 243 3.98 -0.74 13.45
N THR A 244 3.19 0.10 12.77
CA THR A 244 2.63 -0.21 11.45
C THR A 244 3.72 -0.36 10.39
N ALA A 245 4.74 0.51 10.37
CA ALA A 245 5.88 0.38 9.46
C ALA A 245 6.66 -0.93 9.70
N ARG A 246 6.90 -1.33 10.96
CA ARG A 246 7.50 -2.64 11.30
C ARG A 246 6.64 -3.79 10.78
N ARG A 247 5.34 -3.76 11.03
CA ARG A 247 4.39 -4.79 10.58
C ARG A 247 4.38 -4.91 9.06
N LEU A 248 4.28 -3.79 8.34
CA LEU A 248 4.32 -3.77 6.87
C LEU A 248 5.64 -4.30 6.34
N LEU A 249 6.77 -3.89 6.92
CA LEU A 249 8.08 -4.41 6.53
C LEU A 249 8.17 -5.92 6.76
N GLY A 250 7.58 -6.43 7.82
CA GLY A 250 7.53 -7.85 8.18
C GLY A 250 7.02 -8.73 7.04
N TYR A 251 6.04 -8.27 6.26
CA TYR A 251 5.53 -9.05 5.11
C TYR A 251 6.61 -9.33 4.05
N PHE A 252 7.58 -8.45 3.90
CA PHE A 252 8.66 -8.57 2.92
C PHE A 252 9.88 -9.34 3.44
N LEU A 253 9.94 -9.62 4.72
CA LEU A 253 11.09 -10.27 5.36
C LEU A 253 11.04 -11.81 5.34
N GLY A 254 10.03 -12.38 4.71
CA GLY A 254 9.83 -13.83 4.59
C GLY A 254 8.77 -14.40 5.55
N PRO A 255 8.61 -15.73 5.58
CA PRO A 255 7.57 -16.37 6.39
C PRO A 255 7.85 -16.28 7.87
N GLU A 256 6.77 -16.31 8.66
CA GLU A 256 6.81 -16.54 10.11
C GLU A 256 6.82 -18.04 10.43
N GLU A 257 7.53 -18.43 11.48
CA GLU A 257 7.68 -19.84 11.89
C GLU A 257 6.48 -20.33 12.73
N SER A 258 5.74 -19.42 13.35
CA SER A 258 4.57 -19.73 14.19
C SER A 258 3.36 -18.92 13.73
N TRP A 259 2.21 -19.57 13.63
CA TRP A 259 0.96 -18.97 13.23
C TRP A 259 -0.22 -19.71 13.87
N VAL A 260 -1.37 -19.04 13.94
CA VAL A 260 -2.63 -19.62 14.42
C VAL A 260 -3.69 -19.42 13.34
N ALA A 261 -4.41 -20.47 13.00
CA ALA A 261 -5.52 -20.38 12.06
C ALA A 261 -6.84 -20.14 12.82
N PRO A 262 -7.66 -19.15 12.42
CA PRO A 262 -9.02 -19.01 12.91
C PRO A 262 -9.89 -20.22 12.57
N ASP A 263 -11.03 -20.36 13.27
CA ASP A 263 -12.03 -21.40 12.94
C ASP A 263 -12.63 -21.15 11.55
N GLN A 264 -12.29 -22.02 10.60
CA GLN A 264 -12.77 -21.91 9.22
C GLN A 264 -14.26 -22.26 9.08
N GLY A 265 -14.87 -22.92 10.06
CA GLY A 265 -16.28 -23.29 10.04
C GLY A 265 -17.22 -22.08 9.92
N VAL A 266 -16.80 -20.92 10.42
CA VAL A 266 -17.58 -19.67 10.34
C VAL A 266 -17.79 -19.18 8.91
N LEU A 267 -16.97 -19.57 7.96
CA LEU A 267 -17.10 -19.17 6.55
C LEU A 267 -18.37 -19.71 5.88
N ARG A 268 -18.94 -20.80 6.40
CA ARG A 268 -20.20 -21.36 5.86
C ARG A 268 -21.39 -20.40 5.98
N GLU A 269 -21.33 -19.46 6.92
CA GLU A 269 -22.39 -18.49 7.20
C GLU A 269 -21.95 -17.05 6.90
N ALA A 270 -20.71 -16.84 6.42
CA ALA A 270 -20.13 -15.51 6.25
C ALA A 270 -20.76 -14.70 5.10
N VAL A 271 -21.31 -15.37 4.09
CA VAL A 271 -21.94 -14.74 2.93
C VAL A 271 -23.44 -15.00 2.94
N PRO A 272 -24.30 -13.98 2.96
CA PRO A 272 -25.76 -14.14 2.97
C PRO A 272 -26.28 -14.74 1.66
N GLU A 273 -27.35 -15.54 1.73
CA GLU A 273 -27.96 -16.19 0.56
C GLU A 273 -28.53 -15.19 -0.47
N GLY A 274 -29.04 -14.05 0.00
CA GLY A 274 -29.70 -13.08 -0.88
C GLY A 274 -28.69 -12.28 -1.73
N GLU A 275 -28.77 -12.36 -3.05
CA GLU A 275 -27.87 -11.62 -3.97
C GLU A 275 -27.83 -10.11 -3.74
N ARG A 276 -28.92 -9.52 -3.24
CA ARG A 276 -29.04 -8.08 -2.95
C ARG A 276 -28.66 -7.69 -1.53
N THR A 277 -28.36 -8.65 -0.66
CA THR A 277 -27.95 -8.40 0.72
C THR A 277 -26.45 -8.07 0.74
N SER A 278 -26.09 -6.88 1.18
CA SER A 278 -24.69 -6.50 1.36
C SER A 278 -24.12 -7.12 2.64
N TYR A 279 -22.82 -7.37 2.65
CA TYR A 279 -22.09 -7.86 3.82
C TYR A 279 -20.67 -7.29 3.82
N ASP A 280 -20.03 -7.32 4.98
CA ASP A 280 -18.64 -6.94 5.17
C ASP A 280 -17.72 -8.09 4.72
N LEU A 281 -16.82 -7.82 3.78
CA LEU A 281 -15.87 -8.81 3.30
C LEU A 281 -14.71 -9.02 4.28
N LEU A 282 -14.39 -8.05 5.13
CA LEU A 282 -13.20 -8.10 5.96
C LEU A 282 -13.17 -9.31 6.91
N PRO A 283 -14.26 -9.72 7.59
CA PRO A 283 -14.29 -10.94 8.38
C PRO A 283 -13.95 -12.22 7.58
N VAL A 284 -14.30 -12.28 6.29
CA VAL A 284 -13.92 -13.40 5.42
C VAL A 284 -12.42 -13.40 5.19
N VAL A 285 -11.82 -12.24 4.92
CA VAL A 285 -10.37 -12.09 4.73
C VAL A 285 -9.61 -12.46 6.00
N GLU A 286 -10.05 -11.96 7.16
CA GLU A 286 -9.44 -12.25 8.46
C GLU A 286 -9.52 -13.72 8.82
N THR A 287 -10.65 -14.39 8.51
CA THR A 287 -10.82 -15.83 8.77
C THR A 287 -9.92 -16.67 7.88
N LEU A 288 -9.72 -16.28 6.62
CA LEU A 288 -8.82 -17.00 5.70
C LEU A 288 -7.35 -16.87 6.08
N CYS A 289 -6.96 -15.75 6.67
CA CYS A 289 -5.57 -15.48 7.06
C CYS A 289 -5.26 -16.00 8.48
N ASP A 290 -3.99 -15.97 8.85
CA ASP A 290 -3.53 -16.23 10.21
C ASP A 290 -4.07 -15.15 11.14
N GLU A 291 -4.35 -15.49 12.41
CA GLU A 291 -4.82 -14.53 13.42
C GLU A 291 -3.90 -13.31 13.47
N ASP A 292 -4.48 -12.13 13.59
CA ASP A 292 -3.79 -10.83 13.69
C ASP A 292 -2.82 -10.51 12.53
N SER A 293 -2.83 -11.28 11.43
CA SER A 293 -1.89 -11.09 10.32
C SER A 293 -2.36 -10.12 9.23
N VAL A 294 -3.63 -9.70 9.22
CA VAL A 294 -4.21 -8.90 8.13
C VAL A 294 -3.93 -7.40 8.33
N THR A 295 -3.49 -6.74 7.25
CA THR A 295 -3.42 -5.28 7.15
C THR A 295 -4.11 -4.84 5.86
N VAL A 296 -5.21 -4.12 6.00
CA VAL A 296 -5.95 -3.53 4.87
C VAL A 296 -5.19 -2.32 4.35
N LEU A 297 -5.03 -2.23 3.03
CA LEU A 297 -4.36 -1.12 2.35
C LEU A 297 -5.40 -0.26 1.63
N ARG A 298 -5.24 1.07 1.72
CA ARG A 298 -6.12 2.07 1.09
C ARG A 298 -7.61 1.87 1.41
N PRO A 299 -8.01 1.67 2.68
CA PRO A 299 -9.42 1.41 3.02
C PRO A 299 -10.36 2.56 2.63
N GLY A 300 -9.87 3.81 2.64
CA GLY A 300 -10.64 5.01 2.27
C GLY A 300 -10.76 5.25 0.75
N PHE A 301 -9.92 4.63 -0.07
CA PHE A 301 -9.91 4.78 -1.52
C PHE A 301 -10.57 3.57 -2.18
N ALA A 302 -11.53 3.79 -3.07
CA ALA A 302 -12.31 2.75 -3.76
C ALA A 302 -12.75 1.64 -2.78
N PRO A 303 -13.60 1.95 -1.78
CA PRO A 303 -13.94 1.00 -0.70
C PRO A 303 -14.74 -0.21 -1.18
N GLU A 304 -15.28 -0.20 -2.39
CA GLU A 304 -15.92 -1.35 -3.03
C GLU A 304 -14.94 -2.48 -3.38
N LEU A 305 -13.63 -2.21 -3.28
CA LEU A 305 -12.57 -3.20 -3.46
C LEU A 305 -11.64 -3.21 -2.25
N VAL A 306 -11.59 -4.32 -1.55
CA VAL A 306 -10.61 -4.57 -0.48
C VAL A 306 -9.28 -5.00 -1.11
N THR A 307 -8.18 -4.40 -0.64
CA THR A 307 -6.82 -4.88 -0.85
C THR A 307 -6.17 -5.05 0.51
N ALA A 308 -5.60 -6.21 0.79
CA ALA A 308 -4.97 -6.50 2.07
C ALA A 308 -3.73 -7.37 1.92
N LEU A 309 -2.73 -7.14 2.76
CA LEU A 309 -1.67 -8.08 3.03
C LEU A 309 -2.05 -8.90 4.26
N GLY A 310 -1.82 -10.19 4.20
CA GLY A 310 -2.03 -11.11 5.30
C GLY A 310 -1.04 -12.26 5.26
N ARG A 311 -1.24 -13.26 6.11
CA ARG A 311 -0.45 -14.48 6.07
C ARG A 311 -1.35 -15.71 6.03
N ILE A 312 -0.91 -16.74 5.34
CA ILE A 312 -1.50 -18.08 5.39
C ILE A 312 -0.36 -19.04 5.67
N GLU A 313 -0.46 -19.76 6.80
CA GLU A 313 0.61 -20.63 7.31
C GLU A 313 1.97 -19.92 7.41
N GLY A 314 1.94 -18.71 7.97
CA GLY A 314 3.10 -17.83 8.14
C GLY A 314 3.58 -17.15 6.85
N ARG A 315 3.13 -17.55 5.66
CA ARG A 315 3.55 -17.00 4.36
C ARG A 315 2.73 -15.77 3.99
N THR A 316 3.38 -14.70 3.58
CA THR A 316 2.69 -13.49 3.11
C THR A 316 1.87 -13.78 1.87
N VAL A 317 0.65 -13.32 1.87
CA VAL A 317 -0.29 -13.35 0.74
C VAL A 317 -0.91 -11.98 0.52
N GLY A 318 -1.20 -11.64 -0.73
CA GLY A 318 -2.09 -10.54 -1.07
C GLY A 318 -3.52 -11.03 -1.19
N VAL A 319 -4.48 -10.27 -0.69
CA VAL A 319 -5.91 -10.54 -0.86
C VAL A 319 -6.56 -9.37 -1.56
N ILE A 320 -7.28 -9.63 -2.65
CA ILE A 320 -8.21 -8.69 -3.27
C ILE A 320 -9.63 -9.24 -3.17
N GLY A 321 -10.62 -8.38 -3.01
CA GLY A 321 -12.00 -8.86 -2.96
C GLY A 321 -13.01 -7.73 -3.08
N ASN A 322 -14.22 -8.06 -3.52
CA ASN A 322 -15.30 -7.10 -3.71
C ASN A 322 -16.08 -6.89 -2.41
N ASP A 323 -16.13 -5.65 -1.89
CA ASP A 323 -16.97 -5.29 -0.75
C ASP A 323 -18.34 -4.83 -1.23
N THR A 324 -19.34 -5.65 -0.97
CA THR A 324 -20.70 -5.42 -1.47
C THR A 324 -21.44 -4.27 -0.78
N ARG A 325 -20.91 -3.75 0.32
CA ARG A 325 -21.46 -2.57 1.03
C ARG A 325 -21.31 -1.29 0.20
N HIS A 326 -20.32 -1.26 -0.69
CA HIS A 326 -20.01 -0.13 -1.55
C HIS A 326 -20.25 -0.49 -3.02
N SER A 327 -21.02 0.31 -3.74
CA SER A 327 -21.36 0.08 -5.15
C SER A 327 -21.78 -1.37 -5.48
N ALA A 328 -22.34 -2.10 -4.50
CA ALA A 328 -22.67 -3.53 -4.56
C ALA A 328 -21.48 -4.42 -5.00
N GLY A 329 -20.24 -3.99 -4.81
CA GLY A 329 -19.03 -4.69 -5.24
C GLY A 329 -18.71 -4.53 -6.74
N ALA A 330 -19.34 -3.58 -7.44
CA ALA A 330 -19.01 -3.28 -8.83
C ALA A 330 -17.63 -2.62 -8.93
N ILE A 331 -16.88 -2.95 -9.97
CA ILE A 331 -15.54 -2.40 -10.18
C ILE A 331 -15.65 -1.04 -10.86
N THR A 332 -15.26 0.03 -10.15
CA THR A 332 -15.13 1.40 -10.65
C THR A 332 -13.75 1.63 -11.29
N ALA A 333 -13.52 2.82 -11.85
CA ALA A 333 -12.21 3.23 -12.35
C ALA A 333 -11.14 3.16 -11.24
N ASP A 334 -11.44 3.76 -10.08
CA ASP A 334 -10.55 3.80 -8.92
C ASP A 334 -10.29 2.39 -8.36
N ALA A 335 -11.33 1.53 -8.32
CA ALA A 335 -11.18 0.14 -7.92
C ALA A 335 -10.27 -0.64 -8.88
N GLY A 336 -10.38 -0.38 -10.18
CA GLY A 336 -9.49 -0.95 -11.18
C GLY A 336 -8.03 -0.57 -10.98
N ASP A 337 -7.75 0.70 -10.71
CA ASP A 337 -6.40 1.17 -10.42
C ASP A 337 -5.85 0.63 -9.09
N LYS A 338 -6.66 0.67 -8.03
CA LYS A 338 -6.30 0.12 -6.71
C LYS A 338 -5.88 -1.34 -6.81
N ALA A 339 -6.71 -2.16 -7.47
CA ALA A 339 -6.41 -3.57 -7.65
C ALA A 339 -5.18 -3.78 -8.53
N ALA A 340 -5.05 -3.08 -9.66
CA ALA A 340 -3.92 -3.24 -10.57
C ALA A 340 -2.59 -2.95 -9.89
N ARG A 341 -2.49 -1.83 -9.15
CA ARG A 341 -1.29 -1.48 -8.39
C ARG A 341 -0.97 -2.52 -7.32
N PHE A 342 -1.99 -2.99 -6.61
CA PHE A 342 -1.80 -4.02 -5.58
C PHE A 342 -1.30 -5.35 -6.16
N LEU A 343 -1.83 -5.77 -7.31
CA LEU A 343 -1.33 -6.94 -8.03
C LEU A 343 0.13 -6.77 -8.46
N GLN A 344 0.53 -5.58 -8.93
CA GLN A 344 1.92 -5.28 -9.25
C GLN A 344 2.82 -5.37 -8.01
N LEU A 345 2.37 -4.89 -6.85
CA LEU A 345 3.10 -5.01 -5.59
C LEU A 345 3.31 -6.50 -5.22
N CYS A 346 2.26 -7.29 -5.26
CA CYS A 346 2.33 -8.72 -4.97
C CYS A 346 3.28 -9.44 -5.94
N ASP A 347 3.16 -9.15 -7.24
CA ASP A 347 4.00 -9.76 -8.29
C ASP A 347 5.48 -9.39 -8.11
N ALA A 348 5.76 -8.11 -7.82
CA ALA A 348 7.13 -7.62 -7.65
C ALA A 348 7.87 -8.33 -6.50
N TYR A 349 7.18 -8.60 -5.40
CA TYR A 349 7.77 -9.13 -4.18
C TYR A 349 7.48 -10.62 -3.91
N GLY A 350 6.82 -11.30 -4.81
CA GLY A 350 6.61 -12.75 -4.71
C GLY A 350 5.46 -13.15 -3.78
N PHE A 351 4.46 -12.30 -3.60
CA PHE A 351 3.29 -12.62 -2.78
C PHE A 351 2.21 -13.27 -3.63
N PRO A 352 1.81 -14.52 -3.37
CA PRO A 352 0.65 -15.13 -4.02
C PRO A 352 -0.60 -14.31 -3.71
N VAL A 353 -1.55 -14.32 -4.64
CA VAL A 353 -2.78 -13.53 -4.53
C VAL A 353 -3.98 -14.44 -4.38
N VAL A 354 -4.84 -14.13 -3.42
CA VAL A 354 -6.18 -14.70 -3.28
C VAL A 354 -7.20 -13.66 -3.73
N SER A 355 -8.01 -13.99 -4.73
CA SER A 355 -9.06 -13.12 -5.25
C SER A 355 -10.43 -13.64 -4.82
N LEU A 356 -11.12 -12.86 -3.97
CA LEU A 356 -12.45 -13.14 -3.45
C LEU A 356 -13.51 -12.40 -4.28
N VAL A 357 -14.24 -13.12 -5.11
CA VAL A 357 -15.11 -12.52 -6.12
C VAL A 357 -16.58 -12.53 -5.67
N ASP A 358 -17.15 -11.34 -5.50
CA ASP A 358 -18.58 -11.10 -5.38
C ASP A 358 -18.95 -9.79 -6.07
N THR A 359 -19.05 -9.81 -7.38
CA THR A 359 -19.26 -8.60 -8.19
C THR A 359 -20.39 -8.75 -9.20
N PRO A 360 -21.21 -7.71 -9.39
CA PRO A 360 -22.18 -7.66 -10.49
C PRO A 360 -21.51 -7.35 -11.84
N GLY A 361 -20.20 -7.06 -11.86
CA GLY A 361 -19.45 -6.67 -13.03
C GLY A 361 -18.72 -5.34 -12.86
N MET A 362 -18.30 -4.75 -13.97
CA MET A 362 -17.77 -3.39 -13.99
C MET A 362 -18.90 -2.36 -13.89
N MET A 363 -18.62 -1.21 -13.29
CA MET A 363 -19.54 -0.08 -13.31
C MET A 363 -19.77 0.37 -14.75
N VAL A 364 -21.01 0.71 -15.10
CA VAL A 364 -21.43 1.09 -16.45
C VAL A 364 -22.26 2.37 -16.44
N GLY A 365 -22.32 3.02 -17.57
CA GLY A 365 -23.15 4.21 -17.79
C GLY A 365 -22.34 5.47 -18.09
N PRO A 366 -22.99 6.53 -18.59
CA PRO A 366 -22.31 7.74 -19.06
C PRO A 366 -21.44 8.42 -17.97
N ASP A 367 -21.88 8.39 -16.71
CA ASP A 367 -21.12 9.00 -15.60
C ASP A 367 -19.88 8.17 -15.25
N ALA A 368 -19.99 6.85 -15.27
CA ALA A 368 -18.84 5.96 -15.11
C ALA A 368 -17.82 6.16 -16.24
N GLU A 369 -18.28 6.23 -17.50
CA GLU A 369 -17.36 6.40 -18.64
C GLU A 369 -16.61 7.74 -18.62
N ARG A 370 -17.19 8.79 -18.01
CA ARG A 370 -16.47 10.07 -17.81
C ARG A 370 -15.25 9.97 -16.91
N THR A 371 -15.16 8.95 -16.09
CA THR A 371 -13.97 8.67 -15.26
C THR A 371 -12.85 7.94 -16.03
N GLY A 372 -13.07 7.60 -17.30
CA GLY A 372 -12.09 6.85 -18.10
C GLY A 372 -12.11 5.34 -17.85
N MET A 373 -13.28 4.79 -17.47
CA MET A 373 -13.50 3.37 -17.11
C MET A 373 -12.73 2.38 -17.98
N VAL A 374 -12.81 2.53 -19.31
CA VAL A 374 -12.17 1.61 -20.26
C VAL A 374 -10.66 1.46 -20.01
N ARG A 375 -9.96 2.55 -19.68
CA ARG A 375 -8.50 2.51 -19.43
C ARG A 375 -8.17 1.96 -18.04
N HIS A 376 -8.86 2.45 -17.04
CA HIS A 376 -8.61 2.07 -15.65
C HIS A 376 -8.91 0.58 -15.39
N THR A 377 -10.06 0.09 -15.87
CA THR A 377 -10.42 -1.34 -15.72
C THR A 377 -9.57 -2.25 -16.62
N SER A 378 -9.17 -1.78 -17.82
CA SER A 378 -8.23 -2.53 -18.68
C SER A 378 -6.85 -2.68 -18.02
N ARG A 379 -6.43 -1.72 -17.20
CA ARG A 379 -5.18 -1.81 -16.42
C ARG A 379 -5.21 -2.98 -15.45
N LEU A 380 -6.35 -3.24 -14.79
CA LEU A 380 -6.52 -4.41 -13.91
C LEU A 380 -6.37 -5.72 -14.71
N LEU A 381 -6.99 -5.81 -15.89
CA LEU A 381 -6.84 -6.97 -16.78
C LEU A 381 -5.38 -7.18 -17.20
N VAL A 382 -4.67 -6.11 -17.57
CA VAL A 382 -3.26 -6.19 -17.95
C VAL A 382 -2.39 -6.64 -16.78
N ALA A 383 -2.61 -6.09 -15.59
CA ALA A 383 -1.86 -6.47 -14.39
C ALA A 383 -2.12 -7.94 -14.01
N GLY A 384 -3.39 -8.37 -14.01
CA GLY A 384 -3.77 -9.73 -13.68
C GLY A 384 -3.23 -10.77 -14.66
N ALA A 385 -3.30 -10.48 -15.97
CA ALA A 385 -2.79 -11.39 -17.01
C ALA A 385 -1.27 -11.54 -17.01
N GLN A 386 -0.54 -10.59 -16.42
CA GLN A 386 0.93 -10.60 -16.36
C GLN A 386 1.50 -11.13 -15.04
N LEU A 387 0.66 -11.52 -14.08
CA LEU A 387 1.12 -12.07 -12.81
C LEU A 387 2.05 -13.28 -13.02
N GLN A 388 3.17 -13.27 -12.30
CA GLN A 388 4.10 -14.41 -12.22
C GLN A 388 3.95 -15.16 -10.90
N VAL A 389 3.32 -14.53 -9.91
CA VAL A 389 2.94 -15.18 -8.65
C VAL A 389 1.63 -15.95 -8.81
N PRO A 390 1.40 -17.00 -8.00
CA PRO A 390 0.13 -17.72 -8.00
C PRO A 390 -1.05 -16.78 -7.73
N LEU A 391 -2.09 -16.88 -8.54
CA LEU A 391 -3.40 -16.31 -8.31
C LEU A 391 -4.37 -17.47 -8.03
N VAL A 392 -5.10 -17.41 -6.93
CA VAL A 392 -6.20 -18.35 -6.63
C VAL A 392 -7.49 -17.55 -6.58
N GLY A 393 -8.45 -17.90 -7.42
CA GLY A 393 -9.77 -17.27 -7.46
C GLY A 393 -10.79 -18.04 -6.65
N VAL A 394 -11.62 -17.33 -5.86
CA VAL A 394 -12.75 -17.91 -5.12
C VAL A 394 -13.99 -17.07 -5.38
N VAL A 395 -14.96 -17.62 -6.09
CA VAL A 395 -16.25 -16.96 -6.31
C VAL A 395 -17.14 -17.25 -5.11
N LEU A 396 -17.38 -16.19 -4.31
CA LEU A 396 -18.13 -16.31 -3.06
C LEU A 396 -19.64 -16.40 -3.33
N ARG A 397 -20.16 -15.52 -4.22
CA ARG A 397 -21.59 -15.44 -4.52
C ARG A 397 -21.85 -15.02 -5.98
N ARG A 398 -21.48 -13.82 -6.39
CA ARG A 398 -21.71 -13.31 -7.77
C ARG A 398 -20.43 -13.22 -8.54
N GLY A 399 -20.37 -13.90 -9.66
CA GLY A 399 -19.24 -13.83 -10.60
C GLY A 399 -19.72 -13.37 -11.97
N TYR A 400 -20.02 -12.06 -12.15
CA TYR A 400 -20.64 -11.61 -13.38
C TYR A 400 -19.71 -10.79 -14.28
N GLY A 401 -19.76 -11.11 -15.57
CA GLY A 401 -19.20 -10.33 -16.67
C GLY A 401 -17.70 -10.11 -16.62
N LEU A 402 -17.28 -9.03 -17.29
CA LEU A 402 -15.86 -8.63 -17.35
C LEU A 402 -15.27 -8.28 -15.99
N GLY A 403 -16.10 -7.88 -15.02
CA GLY A 403 -15.63 -7.61 -13.66
C GLY A 403 -15.12 -8.88 -12.98
N ALA A 404 -15.88 -9.97 -13.04
CA ALA A 404 -15.42 -11.26 -12.52
C ALA A 404 -14.18 -11.78 -13.26
N GLN A 405 -14.13 -11.65 -14.59
CA GLN A 405 -12.94 -12.00 -15.37
C GLN A 405 -11.72 -11.16 -14.95
N ALA A 406 -11.86 -9.86 -14.71
CA ALA A 406 -10.78 -9.00 -14.29
C ALA A 406 -10.24 -9.39 -12.89
N MET A 407 -11.13 -9.71 -11.95
CA MET A 407 -10.75 -10.23 -10.63
C MET A 407 -10.02 -11.58 -10.72
N LEU A 408 -10.27 -12.35 -11.76
CA LEU A 408 -9.64 -13.66 -12.04
C LEU A 408 -8.49 -13.55 -13.06
N GLY A 409 -7.91 -12.36 -13.25
CA GLY A 409 -6.75 -12.17 -14.13
C GLY A 409 -7.06 -12.25 -15.63
N GLY A 410 -8.33 -12.19 -16.02
CA GLY A 410 -8.79 -12.16 -17.42
C GLY A 410 -9.63 -13.36 -17.86
N SER A 411 -9.65 -14.44 -17.12
CA SER A 411 -10.45 -15.65 -17.40
C SER A 411 -10.59 -16.50 -16.16
N THR A 412 -11.61 -17.31 -16.07
CA THR A 412 -11.76 -18.32 -15.01
C THR A 412 -10.67 -19.41 -15.05
N HIS A 413 -9.92 -19.54 -16.12
CA HIS A 413 -8.78 -20.45 -16.25
C HIS A 413 -7.41 -19.75 -16.23
N GLN A 414 -7.37 -18.45 -15.92
CA GLN A 414 -6.10 -17.74 -15.74
C GLN A 414 -5.48 -17.97 -14.35
N PRO A 415 -6.28 -18.04 -13.23
CA PRO A 415 -5.73 -18.42 -11.93
C PRO A 415 -5.12 -19.83 -11.94
N LEU A 416 -4.28 -20.10 -10.95
CA LEU A 416 -3.77 -21.44 -10.69
C LEU A 416 -4.91 -22.44 -10.42
N MET A 417 -5.98 -21.94 -9.77
CA MET A 417 -7.24 -22.64 -9.58
C MET A 417 -8.35 -21.61 -9.35
N THR A 418 -9.52 -21.86 -9.95
CA THR A 418 -10.74 -21.09 -9.71
C THR A 418 -11.76 -21.95 -9.00
N LEU A 419 -12.07 -21.55 -7.79
CA LEU A 419 -12.99 -22.19 -6.88
C LEU A 419 -14.31 -21.41 -6.81
N ALA A 420 -15.38 -22.06 -6.45
CA ALA A 420 -16.63 -21.39 -6.07
C ALA A 420 -17.20 -21.97 -4.77
N TRP A 421 -17.90 -21.13 -4.01
CA TRP A 421 -18.73 -21.58 -2.90
C TRP A 421 -20.08 -22.06 -3.40
N PRO A 422 -20.78 -22.96 -2.69
CA PRO A 422 -22.00 -23.61 -3.19
C PRO A 422 -23.12 -22.65 -3.61
N GLY A 423 -23.23 -21.48 -2.97
CA GLY A 423 -24.21 -20.44 -3.29
C GLY A 423 -23.83 -19.51 -4.43
N ALA A 424 -22.70 -19.75 -5.10
CA ALA A 424 -22.23 -18.87 -6.16
C ALA A 424 -22.98 -19.06 -7.49
N HIS A 425 -23.15 -17.95 -8.19
CA HIS A 425 -23.72 -17.86 -9.53
C HIS A 425 -22.74 -17.12 -10.47
N LEU A 426 -22.51 -17.70 -11.63
CA LEU A 426 -21.62 -17.11 -12.65
C LEU A 426 -22.40 -16.87 -13.95
N GLY A 427 -22.09 -15.78 -14.63
CA GLY A 427 -22.75 -15.44 -15.89
C GLY A 427 -22.09 -14.27 -16.61
N ALA A 428 -22.46 -14.09 -17.88
CA ALA A 428 -21.93 -13.01 -18.70
C ALA A 428 -22.31 -11.59 -18.21
N MET A 429 -23.39 -11.49 -17.45
CA MET A 429 -23.90 -10.26 -16.82
C MET A 429 -24.93 -10.65 -15.73
N GLY A 430 -25.38 -9.68 -14.93
CA GLY A 430 -26.44 -9.91 -13.96
C GLY A 430 -27.68 -10.55 -14.60
N LEU A 431 -28.21 -11.60 -13.99
CA LEU A 431 -29.16 -12.53 -14.64
C LEU A 431 -30.45 -11.86 -15.09
N GLU A 432 -31.04 -10.99 -14.26
CA GLU A 432 -32.26 -10.25 -14.65
C GLU A 432 -32.00 -9.34 -15.87
N GLY A 433 -30.86 -8.64 -15.87
CA GLY A 433 -30.45 -7.81 -17.02
C GLY A 433 -30.23 -8.64 -18.28
N ALA A 434 -29.62 -9.81 -18.16
CA ALA A 434 -29.43 -10.74 -19.26
C ALA A 434 -30.75 -11.20 -19.86
N VAL A 435 -31.73 -11.55 -19.03
CA VAL A 435 -33.08 -11.94 -19.44
C VAL A 435 -33.77 -10.78 -20.18
N ARG A 436 -33.79 -9.58 -19.59
CA ARG A 436 -34.41 -8.40 -20.22
C ARG A 436 -33.76 -8.04 -21.56
N LEU A 437 -32.46 -8.24 -21.71
CA LEU A 437 -31.73 -7.95 -22.93
C LEU A 437 -31.96 -9.03 -24.00
N SER A 438 -31.80 -10.31 -23.65
CA SER A 438 -31.88 -11.43 -24.58
C SER A 438 -33.33 -11.70 -25.08
N MET A 439 -34.31 -11.47 -24.20
CA MET A 439 -35.72 -11.69 -24.50
C MET A 439 -36.48 -10.37 -24.72
N ARG A 440 -35.77 -9.32 -25.12
CA ARG A 440 -36.33 -7.97 -25.20
C ARG A 440 -37.58 -7.91 -26.09
N ARG A 441 -37.52 -8.51 -27.28
CA ARG A 441 -38.63 -8.47 -28.25
C ARG A 441 -39.85 -9.21 -27.74
N GLU A 442 -39.65 -10.35 -27.12
CA GLU A 442 -40.70 -11.19 -26.55
C GLU A 442 -41.36 -10.48 -25.36
N LEU A 443 -40.54 -9.84 -24.49
CA LEU A 443 -41.05 -9.08 -23.35
C LEU A 443 -41.77 -7.80 -23.76
N GLU A 444 -41.32 -7.10 -24.80
CA GLU A 444 -41.97 -5.90 -25.34
C GLU A 444 -43.31 -6.23 -26.04
N ALA A 445 -43.54 -7.47 -26.47
CA ALA A 445 -44.79 -7.92 -27.05
C ALA A 445 -45.90 -8.20 -26.00
N ILE A 446 -45.54 -8.27 -24.71
CA ILE A 446 -46.51 -8.44 -23.60
C ILE A 446 -47.01 -7.03 -23.23
N GLU A 447 -48.27 -6.74 -23.50
CA GLU A 447 -48.88 -5.43 -23.22
C GLU A 447 -49.07 -5.18 -21.73
N ASP A 448 -49.49 -6.21 -20.96
CA ASP A 448 -49.67 -6.11 -19.51
C ASP A 448 -48.34 -6.08 -18.78
N GLU A 449 -48.11 -5.00 -18.02
CA GLU A 449 -46.87 -4.80 -17.27
C GLU A 449 -46.68 -5.85 -16.15
N ALA A 450 -47.75 -6.26 -15.49
CA ALA A 450 -47.68 -7.26 -14.43
C ALA A 450 -47.34 -8.65 -14.98
N GLU A 451 -47.92 -9.02 -16.12
CA GLU A 451 -47.61 -10.26 -16.85
C GLU A 451 -46.17 -10.24 -17.36
N ARG A 452 -45.68 -9.11 -17.92
CA ARG A 452 -44.30 -8.91 -18.36
C ARG A 452 -43.32 -9.11 -17.21
N GLU A 453 -43.55 -8.47 -16.06
CA GLU A 453 -42.70 -8.62 -14.89
C GLU A 453 -42.75 -10.04 -14.29
N GLN A 454 -43.88 -10.73 -14.39
CA GLN A 454 -43.94 -12.13 -14.00
C GLN A 454 -43.09 -12.99 -14.93
N GLN A 455 -43.15 -12.79 -16.23
CA GLN A 455 -42.33 -13.50 -17.21
C GLN A 455 -40.83 -13.25 -16.98
N VAL A 456 -40.43 -12.00 -16.67
CA VAL A 456 -39.06 -11.69 -16.29
C VAL A 456 -38.61 -12.49 -15.06
N ARG A 457 -39.45 -12.54 -14.02
CA ARG A 457 -39.13 -13.33 -12.81
C ARG A 457 -38.95 -14.83 -13.10
N GLU A 458 -39.86 -15.41 -13.92
CA GLU A 458 -39.79 -16.83 -14.29
C GLU A 458 -38.53 -17.15 -15.10
N LEU A 459 -38.22 -16.33 -16.11
CA LEU A 459 -37.01 -16.50 -16.91
C LEU A 459 -35.72 -16.25 -16.10
N THR A 460 -35.74 -15.29 -15.17
CA THR A 460 -34.60 -15.05 -14.26
C THR A 460 -34.41 -16.26 -13.34
N ALA A 461 -35.46 -16.83 -12.77
CA ALA A 461 -35.37 -18.05 -11.96
C ALA A 461 -34.81 -19.24 -12.76
N TYR A 462 -35.22 -19.36 -14.02
CA TYR A 462 -34.65 -20.38 -14.92
C TYR A 462 -33.15 -20.14 -15.16
N ALA A 463 -32.76 -18.90 -15.45
CA ALA A 463 -31.36 -18.54 -15.63
C ALA A 463 -30.54 -18.80 -14.35
N GLN A 464 -31.08 -18.49 -13.16
CA GLN A 464 -30.43 -18.78 -11.86
C GLN A 464 -30.17 -20.27 -11.69
N ALA A 465 -31.14 -21.14 -12.01
CA ALA A 465 -30.96 -22.57 -11.92
C ALA A 465 -29.85 -23.11 -12.84
N HIS A 466 -29.53 -22.41 -13.92
CA HIS A 466 -28.48 -22.81 -14.86
C HIS A 466 -27.11 -22.13 -14.58
N SER A 467 -27.08 -21.06 -13.84
CA SER A 467 -25.85 -20.31 -13.50
C SER A 467 -25.18 -20.76 -12.20
N THR A 468 -25.69 -21.79 -11.55
CA THR A 468 -25.15 -22.29 -10.28
C THR A 468 -23.72 -22.77 -10.43
N ALA A 469 -22.92 -22.59 -9.38
CA ALA A 469 -21.51 -23.02 -9.34
C ALA A 469 -21.34 -24.49 -9.77
N LEU A 470 -22.23 -25.42 -9.30
CA LEU A 470 -22.17 -26.82 -9.68
C LEU A 470 -22.41 -27.04 -11.18
N ASN A 471 -23.34 -26.28 -11.79
CA ASN A 471 -23.57 -26.41 -13.22
C ASN A 471 -22.40 -25.87 -14.04
N VAL A 472 -21.81 -24.75 -13.62
CA VAL A 472 -20.63 -24.14 -14.23
C VAL A 472 -19.41 -25.07 -14.11
N ALA A 473 -19.17 -25.67 -12.95
CA ALA A 473 -18.13 -26.67 -12.72
C ALA A 473 -18.32 -27.93 -13.57
N ARG A 474 -19.57 -28.39 -13.73
CA ARG A 474 -19.88 -29.56 -14.61
C ARG A 474 -19.48 -29.32 -16.06
N HIS A 475 -19.49 -28.08 -16.53
CA HIS A 475 -19.02 -27.70 -17.87
C HIS A 475 -17.53 -27.33 -17.91
N PHE A 476 -16.85 -27.45 -16.79
CA PHE A 476 -15.45 -27.11 -16.62
C PHE A 476 -15.12 -25.64 -16.97
N GLU A 477 -16.03 -24.73 -16.63
CA GLU A 477 -15.77 -23.29 -16.71
C GLU A 477 -15.08 -22.75 -15.45
N ILE A 478 -15.11 -23.52 -14.35
CA ILE A 478 -14.29 -23.38 -13.12
C ILE A 478 -13.78 -24.76 -12.72
N ASP A 479 -12.79 -24.80 -11.82
CA ASP A 479 -12.09 -26.04 -11.48
C ASP A 479 -12.86 -26.87 -10.42
N ASP A 480 -13.47 -26.21 -9.40
CA ASP A 480 -14.18 -26.94 -8.36
C ASP A 480 -15.19 -26.07 -7.60
N VAL A 481 -16.10 -26.75 -6.88
CA VAL A 481 -17.02 -26.15 -5.90
C VAL A 481 -16.74 -26.79 -4.55
N ILE A 482 -16.31 -25.98 -3.57
CA ILE A 482 -15.81 -26.45 -2.29
C ILE A 482 -16.67 -25.98 -1.11
N ASP A 483 -16.59 -26.70 0.01
CA ASP A 483 -17.06 -26.18 1.30
C ASP A 483 -16.30 -24.90 1.64
N PRO A 484 -16.97 -23.78 1.97
CA PRO A 484 -16.30 -22.55 2.40
C PRO A 484 -15.22 -22.78 3.47
N ALA A 485 -15.43 -23.72 4.39
CA ALA A 485 -14.47 -24.06 5.43
C ALA A 485 -13.17 -24.71 4.92
N GLU A 486 -13.15 -25.22 3.70
CA GLU A 486 -11.96 -25.82 3.08
C GLU A 486 -11.09 -24.81 2.34
N THR A 487 -11.60 -23.58 2.14
CA THR A 487 -10.95 -22.56 1.30
C THR A 487 -9.49 -22.32 1.70
N ARG A 488 -9.23 -22.09 2.99
CA ARG A 488 -7.86 -21.86 3.48
C ARG A 488 -6.94 -23.04 3.20
N GLN A 489 -7.40 -24.28 3.45
CA GLN A 489 -6.61 -25.48 3.24
C GLN A 489 -6.22 -25.65 1.76
N VAL A 490 -7.17 -25.45 0.84
CA VAL A 490 -6.94 -25.56 -0.61
C VAL A 490 -5.97 -24.47 -1.06
N VAL A 491 -6.18 -23.22 -0.64
CA VAL A 491 -5.28 -22.09 -0.96
C VAL A 491 -3.86 -22.37 -0.46
N ALA A 492 -3.68 -22.81 0.78
CA ALA A 492 -2.37 -23.13 1.35
C ALA A 492 -1.66 -24.24 0.57
N ALA A 493 -2.39 -25.29 0.19
CA ALA A 493 -1.84 -26.38 -0.61
C ALA A 493 -1.37 -25.91 -1.99
N LEU A 494 -2.15 -25.07 -2.68
CA LEU A 494 -1.81 -24.51 -3.99
C LEU A 494 -0.59 -23.60 -3.92
N ILE A 495 -0.52 -22.71 -2.94
CA ILE A 495 0.63 -21.83 -2.70
C ILE A 495 1.88 -22.66 -2.41
N SER A 496 1.75 -23.70 -1.59
CA SER A 496 2.86 -24.60 -1.28
C SER A 496 3.35 -25.37 -2.50
N ALA A 497 2.45 -25.85 -3.33
CA ALA A 497 2.77 -26.56 -4.58
C ALA A 497 3.47 -25.65 -5.62
N ALA A 498 3.12 -24.36 -5.64
CA ALA A 498 3.73 -23.39 -6.56
C ALA A 498 5.11 -22.90 -6.09
N ALA A 499 5.45 -23.07 -4.81
CA ALA A 499 6.74 -22.64 -4.27
C ALA A 499 7.88 -23.55 -4.77
N ARG A 500 8.94 -22.95 -5.33
CA ARG A 500 10.18 -23.65 -5.70
C ARG A 500 11.15 -23.60 -4.52
N ASP A 501 11.65 -24.74 -4.09
CA ASP A 501 12.52 -24.86 -2.91
C ASP A 501 11.95 -24.14 -1.67
N GLY A 502 10.62 -24.20 -1.51
CA GLY A 502 9.88 -23.54 -0.42
C GLY A 502 9.77 -22.02 -0.52
N ARG A 503 10.17 -21.41 -1.63
CA ARG A 503 10.12 -19.96 -1.87
C ARG A 503 9.33 -19.60 -3.12
N LEU A 504 8.60 -18.51 -3.03
CA LEU A 504 8.05 -17.80 -4.18
C LEU A 504 9.01 -16.64 -4.50
N VAL A 505 9.32 -16.47 -5.76
CA VAL A 505 10.23 -15.43 -6.24
C VAL A 505 9.39 -14.36 -6.92
N GLY A 506 9.55 -13.11 -6.49
CA GLY A 506 8.93 -11.98 -7.12
C GLY A 506 9.52 -11.68 -8.51
N SER A 507 8.74 -11.03 -9.34
CA SER A 507 9.15 -10.64 -10.69
C SER A 507 10.23 -9.56 -10.70
N GLY A 508 10.35 -8.79 -9.62
CA GLY A 508 11.21 -7.61 -9.54
C GLY A 508 10.81 -6.48 -10.51
N ARG A 509 9.61 -6.56 -11.08
CA ARG A 509 9.09 -5.52 -11.97
C ARG A 509 8.76 -4.26 -11.17
N THR A 510 8.84 -3.13 -11.85
CA THR A 510 8.47 -1.84 -11.26
C THR A 510 7.01 -1.85 -10.78
N VAL A 511 6.81 -1.43 -9.56
CA VAL A 511 5.50 -1.09 -9.01
C VAL A 511 5.27 0.37 -9.32
N ASP A 512 4.21 0.71 -10.04
CA ASP A 512 3.87 2.11 -10.28
C ASP A 512 3.25 2.77 -9.03
N THR A 513 3.07 4.09 -9.06
CA THR A 513 2.60 4.84 -7.89
C THR A 513 1.09 4.87 -7.74
N TRP A 514 0.38 4.49 -8.81
CA TRP A 514 -1.08 4.64 -8.88
C TRP A 514 -1.77 3.36 -9.33
#